data_009683d988c5ddc90f1ef9de3cf26895
#
_entry.id   009683d988c5ddc90f1ef9de3cf26895
#
_cell.length_a   1.000
_cell.length_b   1.000
_cell.length_c   1.000
_cell.angle_alpha   90.00
_cell.angle_beta   90.00
_cell.angle_gamma   90.00
#
_symmetry.space_group_name_H-M   'P 1'
#
loop_
_entity.id
_entity.type
_entity.pdbx_description
1 polymer ?
#
loop_
_entity_poly.entity_id
_entity_poly.type
_entity_poly.pdbx_seq_one_letter_code
_entity_poly.pdbx_strand_id
1 'polypeptide(L)'
;VDPLTPEQQRAVEEFKALRGVEPFGPFVDLLPSPELMTRVSALGEYLRYRSALPPRLSEFAILVTAAHWQQQLEWDIHAPIALKAGWPQPVLDAIWKGERPDGLAPDAAALYEVCVALHRDRILPGETRRAAEAALGDRAVLDCIAICGYYALLAMILNAK
;
A
#
# COMPACT_ATOMS: atom_id res chain seq x y z
N VAL A 1 -27.42 10.12 -11.14
CA VAL A 1 -26.61 9.94 -9.92
C VAL A 1 -27.24 10.82 -8.87
N ASP A 2 -27.66 10.24 -7.75
CA ASP A 2 -28.24 11.01 -6.65
C ASP A 2 -27.21 12.00 -6.08
N PRO A 3 -27.66 13.18 -5.62
CA PRO A 3 -26.78 14.14 -5.00
C PRO A 3 -26.17 13.56 -3.71
N LEU A 4 -24.91 13.92 -3.44
CA LEU A 4 -24.22 13.48 -2.23
C LEU A 4 -24.94 14.00 -0.99
N THR A 5 -25.00 13.20 0.06
CA THR A 5 -25.46 13.65 1.37
C THR A 5 -24.50 14.68 1.98
N PRO A 6 -24.92 15.48 2.97
CA PRO A 6 -24.01 16.42 3.64
C PRO A 6 -22.77 15.75 4.26
N GLU A 7 -22.91 14.53 4.78
CA GLU A 7 -21.80 13.73 5.33
C GLU A 7 -20.82 13.31 4.23
N GLN A 8 -21.34 12.85 3.09
CA GLN A 8 -20.52 12.49 1.93
C GLN A 8 -19.78 13.70 1.36
N GLN A 9 -20.45 14.85 1.26
CA GLN A 9 -19.80 16.10 0.82
C GLN A 9 -18.65 16.50 1.75
N ARG A 10 -18.83 16.42 3.07
CA ARG A 10 -17.74 16.68 4.03
C ARG A 10 -16.57 15.73 3.83
N ALA A 11 -16.82 14.44 3.67
CA ALA A 11 -15.76 13.45 3.45
C ALA A 11 -15.00 13.72 2.13
N VAL A 12 -15.67 14.12 1.07
CA VAL A 12 -15.05 14.54 -0.20
C VAL A 12 -14.18 15.78 0.00
N GLU A 13 -14.67 16.79 0.70
CA GLU A 13 -13.91 18.01 0.97
C GLU A 13 -12.67 17.75 1.84
N GLU A 14 -12.80 16.91 2.87
CA GLU A 14 -11.68 16.46 3.70
C GLU A 14 -10.63 15.68 2.86
N PHE A 15 -11.08 14.79 1.99
CA PHE A 15 -10.19 14.09 1.07
C PHE A 15 -9.43 15.06 0.16
N LYS A 16 -10.13 16.03 -0.43
CA LYS A 16 -9.54 17.07 -1.29
C LYS A 16 -8.53 17.92 -0.54
N ALA A 17 -8.86 18.33 0.69
CA ALA A 17 -7.95 19.10 1.54
C ALA A 17 -6.68 18.29 1.87
N LEU A 18 -6.82 16.98 2.09
CA LEU A 18 -5.71 16.09 2.44
C LEU A 18 -4.84 15.71 1.24
N ARG A 19 -5.44 15.48 0.07
CA ARG A 19 -4.78 14.90 -1.11
C ARG A 19 -4.56 15.85 -2.28
N GLY A 20 -5.25 16.98 -2.29
CA GLY A 20 -5.18 17.97 -3.37
C GLY A 20 -5.86 17.56 -4.68
N VAL A 21 -6.61 16.46 -4.67
CA VAL A 21 -7.31 15.91 -5.85
C VAL A 21 -8.71 15.42 -5.48
N GLU A 22 -9.58 15.24 -6.46
CA GLU A 22 -10.88 14.60 -6.26
C GLU A 22 -10.73 13.13 -5.83
N PRO A 23 -11.68 12.56 -5.06
CA PRO A 23 -11.69 11.14 -4.76
C PRO A 23 -11.67 10.28 -6.02
N PHE A 24 -10.86 9.25 -6.00
CA PHE A 24 -10.70 8.31 -7.11
C PHE A 24 -10.51 6.88 -6.59
N GLY A 25 -10.65 5.89 -7.48
CA GLY A 25 -10.43 4.48 -7.15
C GLY A 25 -11.24 4.03 -5.92
N PRO A 26 -10.61 3.39 -4.93
CA PRO A 26 -11.31 2.85 -3.77
C PRO A 26 -12.00 3.92 -2.91
N PHE A 27 -11.56 5.18 -2.98
CA PHE A 27 -12.17 6.27 -2.20
C PHE A 27 -13.58 6.64 -2.70
N VAL A 28 -13.85 6.45 -3.98
CA VAL A 28 -15.21 6.58 -4.53
C VAL A 28 -16.11 5.46 -3.98
N ASP A 29 -15.59 4.25 -3.88
CA ASP A 29 -16.31 3.09 -3.33
C ASP A 29 -16.56 3.19 -1.83
N LEU A 30 -15.79 4.04 -1.13
CA LEU A 30 -15.97 4.34 0.30
C LEU A 30 -17.03 5.41 0.60
N LEU A 31 -17.52 6.15 -0.40
CA LEU A 31 -18.53 7.19 -0.21
C LEU A 31 -19.81 6.76 0.54
N PRO A 32 -20.30 5.51 0.42
CA PRO A 32 -21.41 5.04 1.23
C PRO A 32 -21.15 5.03 2.74
N SER A 33 -19.88 5.07 3.16
CA SER A 33 -19.44 5.13 4.55
C SER A 33 -18.49 6.32 4.75
N PRO A 34 -19.01 7.56 4.85
CA PRO A 34 -18.18 8.77 4.81
C PRO A 34 -17.14 8.84 5.93
N GLU A 35 -17.49 8.43 7.16
CA GLU A 35 -16.54 8.38 8.27
C GLU A 35 -15.40 7.39 8.00
N LEU A 36 -15.70 6.21 7.45
CA LEU A 36 -14.67 5.24 7.06
C LEU A 36 -13.77 5.83 5.97
N MET A 37 -14.33 6.49 4.97
CA MET A 37 -13.57 7.17 3.92
C MET A 37 -12.58 8.18 4.49
N THR A 38 -13.01 9.03 5.41
CA THR A 38 -12.13 10.01 6.07
C THR A 38 -10.97 9.34 6.81
N ARG A 39 -11.25 8.31 7.60
CA ARG A 39 -10.22 7.60 8.39
C ARG A 39 -9.24 6.83 7.50
N VAL A 40 -9.74 6.12 6.49
CA VAL A 40 -8.92 5.40 5.52
C VAL A 40 -8.04 6.36 4.72
N SER A 41 -8.58 7.51 4.31
CA SER A 41 -7.83 8.54 3.61
C SER A 41 -6.69 9.11 4.44
N ALA A 42 -6.93 9.38 5.73
CA ALA A 42 -5.92 9.89 6.66
C ALA A 42 -4.81 8.86 6.92
N LEU A 43 -5.16 7.59 7.12
CA LEU A 43 -4.17 6.52 7.26
C LEU A 43 -3.32 6.37 5.99
N GLY A 44 -3.94 6.39 4.82
CA GLY A 44 -3.22 6.29 3.55
C GLY A 44 -2.29 7.46 3.29
N GLU A 45 -2.65 8.67 3.70
CA GLU A 45 -1.77 9.84 3.62
C GLU A 45 -0.52 9.63 4.47
N TYR A 46 -0.68 9.22 5.72
CA TYR A 46 0.44 8.91 6.59
C TYR A 46 1.36 7.84 5.99
N LEU A 47 0.81 6.71 5.57
CA LEU A 47 1.59 5.57 5.06
C LEU A 47 2.37 5.91 3.78
N ARG A 48 1.80 6.74 2.89
CA ARG A 48 2.47 7.13 1.64
C ARG A 48 3.53 8.20 1.83
N TYR A 49 3.28 9.17 2.71
CA TYR A 49 4.08 10.42 2.72
C TYR A 49 4.83 10.68 4.02
N ARG A 50 4.48 10.00 5.11
CA ARG A 50 5.03 10.25 6.44
C ARG A 50 5.49 9.00 7.19
N SER A 51 5.40 7.81 6.58
CA SER A 51 5.91 6.58 7.19
C SER A 51 7.43 6.62 7.34
N ALA A 52 7.97 5.72 8.16
CA ALA A 52 9.41 5.58 8.35
C ALA A 52 10.12 4.94 7.14
N LEU A 53 9.37 4.43 6.16
CA LEU A 53 9.92 3.87 4.94
C LEU A 53 10.20 4.99 3.92
N PRO A 54 11.38 5.01 3.28
CA PRO A 54 11.60 5.88 2.15
C PRO A 54 10.66 5.50 0.99
N PRO A 55 10.27 6.46 0.11
CA PRO A 55 9.30 6.21 -0.98
C PRO A 55 9.60 4.99 -1.84
N ARG A 56 10.88 4.71 -2.11
CA ARG A 56 11.31 3.52 -2.84
C ARG A 56 10.84 2.23 -2.18
N LEU A 57 10.95 2.12 -0.86
CA LEU A 57 10.56 0.92 -0.13
C LEU A 57 9.04 0.86 0.14
N SER A 58 8.39 1.99 0.40
CA SER A 58 6.94 2.01 0.57
C SER A 58 6.21 1.61 -0.73
N GLU A 59 6.62 2.13 -1.89
CA GLU A 59 6.05 1.71 -3.18
C GLU A 59 6.29 0.23 -3.47
N PHE A 60 7.45 -0.31 -3.09
CA PHE A 60 7.74 -1.74 -3.21
C PHE A 60 6.76 -2.59 -2.39
N ALA A 61 6.52 -2.25 -1.13
CA ALA A 61 5.55 -2.95 -0.28
C ALA A 61 4.12 -2.86 -0.82
N ILE A 62 3.73 -1.70 -1.35
CA ILE A 62 2.44 -1.50 -2.02
C ILE A 62 2.30 -2.44 -3.21
N LEU A 63 3.31 -2.52 -4.07
CA LEU A 63 3.28 -3.38 -5.26
C LEU A 63 3.25 -4.87 -4.92
N VAL A 64 3.99 -5.32 -3.91
CA VAL A 64 3.90 -6.71 -3.43
C VAL A 64 2.48 -7.04 -2.97
N THR A 65 1.82 -6.12 -2.28
CA THR A 65 0.44 -6.28 -1.83
C THR A 65 -0.53 -6.28 -3.02
N ALA A 66 -0.40 -5.33 -3.95
CA ALA A 66 -1.24 -5.25 -5.14
C ALA A 66 -1.13 -6.52 -6.00
N ALA A 67 0.07 -7.05 -6.19
CA ALA A 67 0.31 -8.30 -6.92
C ALA A 67 -0.32 -9.50 -6.20
N HIS A 68 -0.18 -9.60 -4.88
CA HIS A 68 -0.80 -10.67 -4.10
C HIS A 68 -2.33 -10.71 -4.26
N TRP A 69 -2.98 -9.54 -4.28
CA TRP A 69 -4.42 -9.40 -4.48
C TRP A 69 -4.84 -9.37 -5.94
N GLN A 70 -3.90 -9.42 -6.90
CA GLN A 70 -4.13 -9.25 -8.34
C GLN A 70 -4.95 -8.00 -8.64
N GLN A 71 -4.70 -6.92 -7.89
CA GLN A 71 -5.44 -5.67 -8.01
C GLN A 71 -4.78 -4.76 -9.04
N GLN A 72 -5.35 -4.77 -10.25
CA GLN A 72 -4.79 -4.08 -11.41
C GLN A 72 -4.77 -2.56 -11.24
N LEU A 73 -5.81 -1.95 -10.66
CA LEU A 73 -5.87 -0.50 -10.50
C LEU A 73 -4.76 0.02 -9.57
N GLU A 74 -4.54 -0.66 -8.43
CA GLU A 74 -3.44 -0.31 -7.52
C GLU A 74 -2.08 -0.49 -8.20
N TRP A 75 -1.94 -1.54 -8.97
CA TRP A 75 -0.71 -1.77 -9.75
C TRP A 75 -0.46 -0.64 -10.75
N ASP A 76 -1.47 -0.27 -11.55
CA ASP A 76 -1.36 0.75 -12.58
C ASP A 76 -1.04 2.16 -12.01
N ILE A 77 -1.50 2.43 -10.80
CA ILE A 77 -1.19 3.68 -10.09
C ILE A 77 0.24 3.67 -9.55
N HIS A 78 0.67 2.57 -8.92
CA HIS A 78 1.91 2.53 -8.14
C HIS A 78 3.14 2.07 -8.92
N ALA A 79 3.00 1.25 -9.97
CA ALA A 79 4.15 0.82 -10.78
C ALA A 79 4.91 1.97 -11.44
N PRO A 80 4.26 2.99 -12.05
CA PRO A 80 4.97 4.16 -12.57
C PRO A 80 5.72 4.96 -11.49
N ILE A 81 5.16 5.01 -10.27
CA ILE A 81 5.81 5.71 -9.14
C ILE A 81 7.05 4.94 -8.69
N ALA A 82 6.95 3.61 -8.60
CA ALA A 82 8.08 2.75 -8.25
C ALA A 82 9.23 2.84 -9.27
N LEU A 83 8.90 2.88 -10.58
CA LEU A 83 9.90 3.10 -11.64
C LEU A 83 10.63 4.43 -11.47
N LYS A 84 9.88 5.51 -11.18
CA LYS A 84 10.48 6.83 -10.90
C LYS A 84 11.32 6.84 -9.63
N ALA A 85 10.97 6.00 -8.65
CA ALA A 85 11.75 5.82 -7.42
C ALA A 85 13.01 4.95 -7.61
N GLY A 86 13.27 4.47 -8.82
CA GLY A 86 14.49 3.76 -9.20
C GLY A 86 14.37 2.25 -9.27
N TRP A 87 13.18 1.68 -9.16
CA TRP A 87 13.00 0.24 -9.37
C TRP A 87 13.08 -0.11 -10.85
N PRO A 88 13.89 -1.12 -11.24
CA PRO A 88 13.94 -1.57 -12.63
C PRO A 88 12.71 -2.42 -12.99
N GLN A 89 12.29 -2.36 -14.26
CA GLN A 89 11.14 -3.12 -14.76
C GLN A 89 11.19 -4.62 -14.45
N PRO A 90 12.32 -5.33 -14.58
CA PRO A 90 12.39 -6.76 -14.25
C PRO A 90 12.02 -7.11 -12.80
N VAL A 91 12.27 -6.18 -11.85
CA VAL A 91 11.85 -6.36 -10.44
C VAL A 91 10.33 -6.28 -10.32
N LEU A 92 9.71 -5.31 -10.98
CA LEU A 92 8.24 -5.17 -11.01
C LEU A 92 7.60 -6.40 -11.68
N ASP A 93 8.15 -6.86 -12.78
CA ASP A 93 7.64 -8.03 -13.51
C ASP A 93 7.68 -9.29 -12.64
N ALA A 94 8.75 -9.50 -11.87
CA ALA A 94 8.86 -10.61 -10.92
C ALA A 94 7.80 -10.50 -9.81
N ILE A 95 7.64 -9.31 -9.22
CA ILE A 95 6.62 -9.07 -8.18
C ILE A 95 5.22 -9.39 -8.70
N TRP A 96 4.86 -8.91 -9.90
CA TRP A 96 3.52 -9.16 -10.47
C TRP A 96 3.23 -10.65 -10.67
N LYS A 97 4.27 -11.41 -11.04
CA LYS A 97 4.18 -12.87 -11.20
C LYS A 97 4.18 -13.64 -9.88
N GLY A 98 4.38 -12.97 -8.75
CA GLY A 98 4.53 -13.63 -7.45
C GLY A 98 5.88 -14.31 -7.27
N GLU A 99 6.87 -13.94 -8.07
CA GLU A 99 8.23 -14.43 -8.01
C GLU A 99 9.12 -13.51 -7.17
N ARG A 100 10.09 -14.08 -6.48
CA ARG A 100 11.08 -13.29 -5.74
C ARG A 100 11.99 -12.56 -6.73
N PRO A 101 12.08 -11.22 -6.70
CA PRO A 101 13.02 -10.52 -7.57
C PRO A 101 14.47 -10.84 -7.24
N ASP A 102 15.31 -10.91 -8.27
CA ASP A 102 16.75 -11.06 -8.11
C ASP A 102 17.44 -9.74 -7.77
N GLY A 103 18.60 -9.83 -7.12
CA GLY A 103 19.48 -8.68 -6.90
C GLY A 103 18.94 -7.61 -5.96
N LEU A 104 18.00 -7.94 -5.08
CA LEU A 104 17.50 -7.00 -4.08
C LEU A 104 18.61 -6.59 -3.11
N ALA A 105 18.72 -5.27 -2.85
CA ALA A 105 19.54 -4.75 -1.77
C ALA A 105 19.03 -5.28 -0.41
N PRO A 106 19.90 -5.35 0.63
CA PRO A 106 19.53 -5.96 1.91
C PRO A 106 18.26 -5.40 2.57
N ASP A 107 18.01 -4.09 2.47
CA ASP A 107 16.82 -3.43 2.99
C ASP A 107 15.55 -3.89 2.27
N ALA A 108 15.59 -3.91 0.95
CA ALA A 108 14.49 -4.36 0.12
C ALA A 108 14.23 -5.87 0.25
N ALA A 109 15.29 -6.67 0.37
CA ALA A 109 15.17 -8.10 0.61
C ALA A 109 14.46 -8.38 1.95
N ALA A 110 14.88 -7.71 3.02
CA ALA A 110 14.25 -7.84 4.33
C ALA A 110 12.77 -7.43 4.31
N LEU A 111 12.44 -6.33 3.63
CA LEU A 111 11.07 -5.86 3.47
C LEU A 111 10.22 -6.84 2.64
N TYR A 112 10.77 -7.39 1.57
CA TYR A 112 10.10 -8.41 0.75
C TYR A 112 9.72 -9.63 1.58
N GLU A 113 10.63 -10.15 2.42
CA GLU A 113 10.34 -11.31 3.27
C GLU A 113 9.21 -11.01 4.28
N VAL A 114 9.14 -9.80 4.82
CA VAL A 114 8.03 -9.38 5.69
C VAL A 114 6.70 -9.41 4.93
N CYS A 115 6.65 -8.77 3.76
CA CYS A 115 5.44 -8.70 2.94
C CYS A 115 4.94 -10.10 2.54
N VAL A 116 5.84 -10.95 2.04
CA VAL A 116 5.48 -12.29 1.57
C VAL A 116 5.03 -13.19 2.71
N ALA A 117 5.71 -13.17 3.85
CA ALA A 117 5.31 -13.95 5.03
C ALA A 117 3.89 -13.58 5.47
N LEU A 118 3.57 -12.29 5.55
CA LEU A 118 2.24 -11.83 5.96
C LEU A 118 1.15 -12.17 4.94
N HIS A 119 1.42 -12.00 3.66
CA HIS A 119 0.42 -12.25 2.63
C HIS A 119 0.20 -13.74 2.36
N ARG A 120 1.25 -14.53 2.28
CA ARG A 120 1.19 -15.96 1.97
C ARG A 120 0.86 -16.80 3.21
N ASP A 121 1.64 -16.61 4.26
CA ASP A 121 1.62 -17.48 5.44
C ASP A 121 0.74 -16.91 6.57
N ARG A 122 0.37 -15.62 6.49
CA ARG A 122 -0.44 -14.87 7.47
C ARG A 122 0.21 -14.79 8.85
N ILE A 123 1.49 -15.04 8.90
CA ILE A 123 2.31 -15.02 10.11
C ILE A 123 3.66 -14.41 9.75
N LEU A 124 4.19 -13.57 10.62
CA LEU A 124 5.56 -13.07 10.52
C LEU A 124 6.43 -13.82 11.51
N PRO A 125 7.31 -14.73 11.05
CA PRO A 125 8.22 -15.44 11.94
C PRO A 125 9.10 -14.46 12.71
N GLY A 126 9.36 -14.76 13.98
CA GLY A 126 10.16 -13.88 14.85
C GLY A 126 11.58 -13.65 14.34
N GLU A 127 12.17 -14.61 13.67
CA GLU A 127 13.48 -14.48 13.02
C GLU A 127 13.43 -13.48 11.85
N THR A 128 12.45 -13.61 10.97
CA THR A 128 12.22 -12.69 9.84
C THR A 128 11.97 -11.27 10.35
N ARG A 129 11.17 -11.12 11.40
CA ARG A 129 10.90 -9.84 12.03
C ARG A 129 12.18 -9.21 12.58
N ARG A 130 12.98 -9.93 13.35
CA ARG A 130 14.24 -9.41 13.91
C ARG A 130 15.23 -9.01 12.82
N ALA A 131 15.35 -9.80 11.75
CA ALA A 131 16.21 -9.46 10.61
C ALA A 131 15.75 -8.16 9.93
N ALA A 132 14.44 -7.98 9.74
CA ALA A 132 13.89 -6.76 9.17
C ALA A 132 14.06 -5.55 10.10
N GLU A 133 13.85 -5.70 11.41
CA GLU A 133 14.09 -4.65 12.40
C GLU A 133 15.57 -4.22 12.44
N ALA A 134 16.49 -5.16 12.30
CA ALA A 134 17.92 -4.86 12.21
C ALA A 134 18.29 -4.09 10.93
N ALA A 135 17.62 -4.37 9.81
CA ALA A 135 17.90 -3.74 8.52
C ALA A 135 17.17 -2.37 8.35
N LEU A 136 15.98 -2.22 8.91
CA LEU A 136 15.07 -1.10 8.62
C LEU A 136 14.71 -0.27 9.87
N GLY A 137 14.85 -0.84 11.05
CA GLY A 137 14.30 -0.29 12.31
C GLY A 137 12.87 -0.79 12.58
N ASP A 138 12.51 -0.81 13.85
CA ASP A 138 11.23 -1.33 14.34
C ASP A 138 10.01 -0.56 13.81
N ARG A 139 10.11 0.78 13.78
CA ARG A 139 9.06 1.65 13.22
C ARG A 139 8.82 1.38 11.74
N ALA A 140 9.88 1.24 10.95
CA ALA A 140 9.75 0.97 9.52
C ALA A 140 9.11 -0.42 9.24
N VAL A 141 9.44 -1.41 10.05
CA VAL A 141 8.79 -2.74 9.96
C VAL A 141 7.32 -2.65 10.31
N LEU A 142 6.93 -1.90 11.34
CA LEU A 142 5.52 -1.70 11.69
C LEU A 142 4.77 -0.95 10.60
N ASP A 143 5.36 0.10 10.03
CA ASP A 143 4.77 0.84 8.92
C ASP A 143 4.64 -0.04 7.66
N CYS A 144 5.59 -0.94 7.40
CA CYS A 144 5.48 -1.95 6.33
C CYS A 144 4.29 -2.89 6.55
N ILE A 145 4.11 -3.40 7.75
CA ILE A 145 2.95 -4.23 8.12
C ILE A 145 1.65 -3.47 7.89
N ALA A 146 1.61 -2.21 8.31
CA ALA A 146 0.45 -1.33 8.11
C ALA A 146 0.17 -1.07 6.63
N ILE A 147 1.19 -0.88 5.79
CA ILE A 147 1.04 -0.75 4.33
C ILE A 147 0.42 -2.03 3.75
N CYS A 148 0.92 -3.21 4.11
CA CYS A 148 0.37 -4.49 3.66
C CYS A 148 -1.12 -4.63 4.01
N GLY A 149 -1.51 -4.32 5.25
CA GLY A 149 -2.90 -4.37 5.69
C GLY A 149 -3.78 -3.32 5.04
N TYR A 150 -3.29 -2.11 4.90
CA TYR A 150 -4.01 -1.00 4.29
C TYR A 150 -4.31 -1.25 2.80
N TYR A 151 -3.31 -1.64 2.02
CA TYR A 151 -3.51 -1.92 0.60
C TYR A 151 -4.26 -3.23 0.35
N ALA A 152 -4.22 -4.19 1.28
CA ALA A 152 -5.14 -5.32 1.27
C ALA A 152 -6.60 -4.87 1.47
N LEU A 153 -6.86 -3.95 2.41
CA LEU A 153 -8.19 -3.35 2.59
C LEU A 153 -8.68 -2.67 1.30
N LEU A 154 -7.85 -1.84 0.66
CA LEU A 154 -8.22 -1.16 -0.58
C LEU A 154 -8.47 -2.17 -1.72
N ALA A 155 -7.62 -3.20 -1.84
CA ALA A 155 -7.80 -4.26 -2.82
C ALA A 155 -9.11 -5.03 -2.61
N MET A 156 -9.47 -5.35 -1.36
CA MET A 156 -10.75 -5.99 -1.04
C MET A 156 -11.94 -5.12 -1.44
N ILE A 157 -11.89 -3.81 -1.16
CA ILE A 157 -12.95 -2.86 -1.56
C ILE A 157 -13.10 -2.86 -3.09
N LEU A 158 -11.99 -2.74 -3.81
CA LEU A 158 -11.97 -2.73 -5.27
C LEU A 158 -12.42 -4.07 -5.90
N ASN A 159 -12.08 -5.18 -5.27
CA ASN A 159 -12.44 -6.53 -5.75
C ASN A 159 -13.86 -6.95 -5.35
N ALA A 160 -14.54 -6.21 -4.49
CA ALA A 160 -15.90 -6.51 -4.03
C ALA A 160 -17.00 -6.01 -4.99
N LYS A 161 -16.66 -5.58 -6.18
CA LYS A 161 -17.58 -5.07 -7.21
C LYS A 161 -18.25 -6.18 -8.01
#